data_1c9202e2ae97e290dafb98fe12200e67
#
_entry.id   1c9202e2ae97e290dafb98fe12200e67
#
_cell.length_a   1.000
_cell.length_b   1.000
_cell.length_c   1.000
_cell.angle_alpha   90.00
_cell.angle_beta   90.00
_cell.angle_gamma   90.00
#
_symmetry.space_group_name_H-M   'P 1'
#
loop_
_entity.id
_entity.type
_entity.pdbx_description
1 polymer ?
#
loop_
_entity_poly.entity_id
_entity_poly.type
_entity_poly.pdbx_seq_one_letter_code
_entity_poly.pdbx_strand_id
1 'polypeptide(L)'
;AFDALITMTSLHIHHLPITNQGKLEGMLTITDLMHFEGQNAINLTSQIHKASSVDELITISELLPKLQIRLSKLGTTGEQVGKTISAITMAFTIRLIEIAEQLFGQAPVPYAWLAAGSQARQEQLAHSDQDNAIIISDDYLPEHSPWFEKLAKFVSNGLDKCGFVYCPGDVMATNEKWRQPARIWRNYFTRWIETPEPKALMNASIFFDLTSIYGDKSLLNTVRDNMLKRTQGASLFIAHLSKNALQHKPPLGFFRDFVLISNGKNKRKMDLKHNGIAPIVDLARIYALQEGIAAVNTIERLTQAAGTRSLTKSSAANLIDAYEFLSTLRLSHQSNQLNRGEQADNYLPPKAISRLEREHLKDAFKVIKTMQDNRQAVY
;
A
#
# COMPACT_ATOMS: atom_id res chain seq x y z
N ALA A 1 -8.84 17.29 22.61
CA ALA A 1 -8.72 15.92 22.08
C ALA A 1 -7.35 15.32 22.40
N PHE A 2 -6.24 15.99 22.06
CA PHE A 2 -4.88 15.45 22.26
C PHE A 2 -4.56 15.16 23.74
N ASP A 3 -4.89 16.07 24.64
CA ASP A 3 -4.68 15.87 26.09
C ASP A 3 -5.52 14.71 26.65
N ALA A 4 -6.76 14.57 26.16
CA ALA A 4 -7.62 13.45 26.50
C ALA A 4 -7.02 12.12 26.03
N LEU A 5 -6.46 12.09 24.80
CA LEU A 5 -5.77 10.93 24.27
C LEU A 5 -4.54 10.55 25.10
N ILE A 6 -3.71 11.54 25.48
CA ILE A 6 -2.54 11.32 26.33
C ILE A 6 -2.99 10.74 27.69
N THR A 7 -4.03 11.32 28.29
CA THR A 7 -4.57 10.86 29.56
C THR A 7 -5.06 9.42 29.48
N MET A 8 -5.85 9.09 28.47
CA MET A 8 -6.35 7.72 28.25
C MET A 8 -5.20 6.73 28.05
N THR A 9 -4.18 7.11 27.25
CA THR A 9 -3.02 6.26 26.98
C THR A 9 -2.16 6.04 28.21
N SER A 10 -1.87 7.09 28.97
CA SER A 10 -1.02 7.02 30.16
C SER A 10 -1.67 6.26 31.32
N LEU A 11 -2.98 6.32 31.43
CA LEU A 11 -3.76 5.64 32.47
C LEU A 11 -4.31 4.27 32.02
N HIS A 12 -4.06 3.85 30.76
CA HIS A 12 -4.61 2.62 30.15
C HIS A 12 -6.13 2.51 30.28
N ILE A 13 -6.86 3.64 30.07
CA ILE A 13 -8.31 3.71 30.13
C ILE A 13 -8.89 4.04 28.75
N HIS A 14 -10.08 3.52 28.48
CA HIS A 14 -10.80 3.74 27.21
C HIS A 14 -11.96 4.73 27.32
N HIS A 15 -12.25 5.21 28.53
CA HIS A 15 -13.33 6.12 28.87
C HIS A 15 -12.79 7.19 29.81
N LEU A 16 -13.02 8.46 29.46
CA LEU A 16 -12.58 9.61 30.25
C LEU A 16 -13.79 10.46 30.64
N PRO A 17 -14.13 10.53 31.95
CA PRO A 17 -15.19 11.41 32.43
C PRO A 17 -14.80 12.88 32.20
N ILE A 18 -15.70 13.64 31.62
CA ILE A 18 -15.57 15.11 31.46
C ILE A 18 -16.38 15.78 32.59
N THR A 19 -15.67 16.57 33.38
CA THR A 19 -16.29 17.30 34.47
C THR A 19 -16.13 18.81 34.32
N ASN A 20 -17.13 19.56 34.77
CA ASN A 20 -17.07 21.00 34.88
C ASN A 20 -17.45 21.40 36.31
N GLN A 21 -16.55 22.08 37.00
CA GLN A 21 -16.72 22.45 38.40
C GLN A 21 -17.11 21.27 39.31
N GLY A 22 -16.56 20.05 39.03
CA GLY A 22 -16.79 18.84 39.80
C GLY A 22 -18.10 18.09 39.46
N LYS A 23 -18.92 18.58 38.55
CA LYS A 23 -20.09 17.86 38.01
C LYS A 23 -19.75 17.14 36.74
N LEU A 24 -20.20 15.89 36.59
CA LEU A 24 -20.05 15.11 35.39
C LEU A 24 -20.91 15.71 34.25
N GLU A 25 -20.29 16.14 33.17
CA GLU A 25 -20.96 16.66 31.96
C GLU A 25 -21.05 15.65 30.83
N GLY A 26 -20.15 14.65 30.83
CA GLY A 26 -20.19 13.63 29.78
C GLY A 26 -19.08 12.60 29.94
N MET A 27 -19.04 11.67 29.00
CA MET A 27 -18.01 10.64 28.87
C MET A 27 -17.42 10.75 27.48
N LEU A 28 -16.09 10.89 27.41
CA LEU A 28 -15.35 10.81 26.17
C LEU A 28 -14.77 9.41 26.03
N THR A 29 -14.99 8.77 24.89
CA THR A 29 -14.47 7.43 24.59
C THR A 29 -13.38 7.47 23.54
N ILE A 30 -12.58 6.40 23.43
CA ILE A 30 -11.65 6.22 22.30
C ILE A 30 -12.40 6.28 20.94
N THR A 31 -13.61 5.72 20.89
CA THR A 31 -14.45 5.75 19.70
C THR A 31 -14.80 7.18 19.29
N ASP A 32 -15.12 8.07 20.23
CA ASP A 32 -15.39 9.48 19.94
C ASP A 32 -14.14 10.19 19.40
N LEU A 33 -12.97 9.88 19.93
CA LEU A 33 -11.70 10.39 19.41
C LEU A 33 -11.39 9.85 18.01
N MET A 34 -11.69 8.59 17.74
CA MET A 34 -11.56 8.01 16.39
C MET A 34 -12.49 8.69 15.38
N HIS A 35 -13.73 8.96 15.76
CA HIS A 35 -14.66 9.72 14.93
C HIS A 35 -14.18 11.16 14.68
N PHE A 36 -13.65 11.82 15.70
CA PHE A 36 -13.07 13.16 15.56
C PHE A 36 -11.86 13.17 14.60
N GLU A 37 -10.96 12.21 14.70
CA GLU A 37 -9.82 12.09 13.77
C GLU A 37 -10.26 11.67 12.36
N GLY A 38 -11.32 10.87 12.24
CA GLY A 38 -11.96 10.61 10.94
C GLY A 38 -12.49 11.89 10.29
N GLN A 39 -13.09 12.80 11.07
CA GLN A 39 -13.47 14.12 10.57
C GLN A 39 -12.27 14.97 10.16
N ASN A 40 -11.13 14.85 10.85
CA ASN A 40 -9.89 15.52 10.46
C ASN A 40 -9.37 15.01 9.11
N ALA A 41 -9.46 13.70 8.83
CA ALA A 41 -9.12 13.13 7.53
C ALA A 41 -10.06 13.65 6.41
N ILE A 42 -11.36 13.75 6.68
CA ILE A 42 -12.35 14.33 5.76
C ILE A 42 -12.04 15.81 5.51
N ASN A 43 -11.73 16.58 6.57
CA ASN A 43 -11.38 17.99 6.46
C ASN A 43 -10.09 18.18 5.63
N LEU A 44 -9.09 17.30 5.82
CA LEU A 44 -7.85 17.30 5.05
C LEU A 44 -8.13 17.06 3.57
N THR A 45 -8.94 16.05 3.25
CA THR A 45 -9.37 15.77 1.87
C THR A 45 -10.13 16.97 1.26
N SER A 46 -11.00 17.61 2.03
CA SER A 46 -11.70 18.83 1.59
C SER A 46 -10.74 19.99 1.29
N GLN A 47 -9.68 20.17 2.11
CA GLN A 47 -8.65 21.19 1.84
C GLN A 47 -7.89 20.88 0.56
N ILE A 48 -7.51 19.61 0.35
CA ILE A 48 -6.84 19.16 -0.88
C ILE A 48 -7.68 19.49 -2.12
N HIS A 49 -8.98 19.17 -2.11
CA HIS A 49 -9.85 19.47 -3.25
C HIS A 49 -10.01 20.96 -3.53
N LYS A 50 -9.88 21.82 -2.51
CA LYS A 50 -9.97 23.28 -2.66
C LYS A 50 -8.65 23.96 -3.01
N ALA A 51 -7.53 23.25 -2.84
CA ALA A 51 -6.20 23.80 -3.12
C ALA A 51 -6.10 24.26 -4.59
N SER A 52 -5.64 25.46 -4.82
CA SER A 52 -5.52 26.08 -6.14
C SER A 52 -4.13 25.95 -6.76
N SER A 53 -3.14 25.56 -5.96
CA SER A 53 -1.75 25.49 -6.35
C SER A 53 -1.01 24.30 -5.74
N VAL A 54 0.14 23.95 -6.32
CA VAL A 54 1.04 22.93 -5.76
C VAL A 54 1.56 23.36 -4.39
N ASP A 55 1.83 24.64 -4.17
CA ASP A 55 2.36 25.14 -2.89
C ASP A 55 1.36 24.98 -1.75
N GLU A 56 0.07 25.18 -2.01
CA GLU A 56 -0.98 24.86 -1.04
C GLU A 56 -1.03 23.36 -0.72
N LEU A 57 -0.89 22.49 -1.72
CA LEU A 57 -0.84 21.04 -1.51
C LEU A 57 0.39 20.64 -0.68
N ILE A 58 1.55 21.25 -0.89
CA ILE A 58 2.76 21.01 -0.07
C ILE A 58 2.46 21.32 1.39
N THR A 59 1.87 22.49 1.67
CA THR A 59 1.52 22.92 3.04
C THR A 59 0.56 21.92 3.71
N ILE A 60 -0.43 21.44 2.95
CA ILE A 60 -1.41 20.46 3.46
C ILE A 60 -0.74 19.11 3.73
N SER A 61 0.23 18.70 2.90
CA SER A 61 0.90 17.40 3.04
C SER A 61 1.70 17.25 4.35
N GLU A 62 2.16 18.34 4.95
CA GLU A 62 2.84 18.34 6.26
C GLU A 62 1.97 17.82 7.41
N LEU A 63 0.66 17.72 7.19
CA LEU A 63 -0.29 17.18 8.17
C LEU A 63 -0.36 15.65 8.16
N LEU A 64 0.05 14.98 7.07
CA LEU A 64 -0.04 13.53 6.94
C LEU A 64 0.72 12.75 8.03
N PRO A 65 1.99 13.05 8.32
CA PRO A 65 2.72 12.36 9.39
C PRO A 65 2.04 12.54 10.76
N LYS A 66 1.51 13.73 11.02
CA LYS A 66 0.79 14.04 12.26
C LYS A 66 -0.51 13.22 12.37
N LEU A 67 -1.26 13.08 11.28
CA LEU A 67 -2.46 12.24 11.22
C LEU A 67 -2.10 10.77 11.48
N GLN A 68 -1.07 10.24 10.85
CA GLN A 68 -0.61 8.87 11.07
C GLN A 68 -0.25 8.60 12.54
N ILE A 69 0.52 9.51 13.17
CA ILE A 69 0.88 9.41 14.58
C ILE A 69 -0.37 9.35 15.46
N ARG A 70 -1.35 10.21 15.21
CA ARG A 70 -2.59 10.27 15.99
C ARG A 70 -3.41 8.98 15.84
N LEU A 71 -3.64 8.54 14.61
CA LEU A 71 -4.37 7.28 14.35
C LEU A 71 -3.68 6.09 15.02
N SER A 72 -2.35 5.99 14.92
CA SER A 72 -1.57 4.94 15.59
C SER A 72 -1.73 4.98 17.12
N LYS A 73 -1.72 6.16 17.75
CA LYS A 73 -1.92 6.32 19.19
C LYS A 73 -3.34 5.97 19.64
N LEU A 74 -4.32 6.06 18.77
CA LEU A 74 -5.71 5.63 19.03
C LEU A 74 -5.90 4.12 18.92
N GLY A 75 -4.85 3.35 18.57
CA GLY A 75 -4.95 1.91 18.39
C GLY A 75 -5.61 1.49 17.08
N THR A 76 -5.68 2.41 16.10
CA THR A 76 -6.16 2.10 14.74
C THR A 76 -5.23 1.09 14.08
N THR A 77 -5.78 0.08 13.40
CA THR A 77 -4.99 -0.98 12.77
C THR A 77 -4.17 -0.46 11.58
N GLY A 78 -3.11 -1.21 11.21
CA GLY A 78 -2.30 -0.89 10.04
C GLY A 78 -3.12 -0.85 8.73
N GLU A 79 -4.13 -1.71 8.61
CA GLU A 79 -5.07 -1.74 7.49
C GLU A 79 -5.90 -0.44 7.40
N GLN A 80 -6.51 -0.04 8.52
CA GLN A 80 -7.37 1.16 8.56
C GLN A 80 -6.57 2.43 8.26
N VAL A 81 -5.36 2.55 8.84
CA VAL A 81 -4.47 3.68 8.54
C VAL A 81 -4.01 3.65 7.09
N GLY A 82 -3.67 2.46 6.56
CA GLY A 82 -3.28 2.29 5.16
C GLY A 82 -4.38 2.74 4.20
N LYS A 83 -5.64 2.35 4.44
CA LYS A 83 -6.80 2.81 3.66
C LYS A 83 -6.97 4.33 3.74
N THR A 84 -6.85 4.91 4.94
CA THR A 84 -7.00 6.35 5.16
C THR A 84 -5.90 7.15 4.43
N ILE A 85 -4.64 6.78 4.61
CA ILE A 85 -3.51 7.46 3.97
C ILE A 85 -3.59 7.31 2.44
N SER A 86 -3.90 6.12 1.93
CA SER A 86 -4.03 5.88 0.49
C SER A 86 -5.16 6.70 -0.14
N ALA A 87 -6.30 6.87 0.56
CA ALA A 87 -7.40 7.72 0.10
C ALA A 87 -6.98 9.20 0.04
N ILE A 88 -6.21 9.67 1.01
CA ILE A 88 -5.67 11.04 1.01
C ILE A 88 -4.63 11.20 -0.12
N THR A 89 -3.72 10.25 -0.31
CA THR A 89 -2.75 10.29 -1.43
C THR A 89 -3.46 10.31 -2.78
N MET A 90 -4.57 9.56 -2.91
CA MET A 90 -5.42 9.60 -4.09
C MET A 90 -5.98 11.01 -4.33
N ALA A 91 -6.47 11.69 -3.27
CA ALA A 91 -6.98 13.06 -3.39
C ALA A 91 -5.89 14.04 -3.85
N PHE A 92 -4.65 13.94 -3.32
CA PHE A 92 -3.51 14.72 -3.82
C PHE A 92 -3.27 14.48 -5.31
N THR A 93 -3.24 13.21 -5.72
CA THR A 93 -3.01 12.84 -7.13
C THR A 93 -4.09 13.42 -8.04
N ILE A 94 -5.38 13.26 -7.66
CA ILE A 94 -6.51 13.81 -8.42
C ILE A 94 -6.37 15.33 -8.54
N ARG A 95 -6.10 16.02 -7.44
CA ARG A 95 -6.02 17.48 -7.46
C ARG A 95 -4.86 17.99 -8.32
N LEU A 96 -3.71 17.33 -8.29
CA LEU A 96 -2.57 17.65 -9.15
C LEU A 96 -2.91 17.44 -10.63
N ILE A 97 -3.66 16.40 -10.96
CA ILE A 97 -4.13 16.15 -12.34
C ILE A 97 -5.09 17.27 -12.77
N GLU A 98 -6.06 17.62 -11.94
CA GLU A 98 -7.01 18.72 -12.23
C GLU A 98 -6.31 20.05 -12.46
N ILE A 99 -5.31 20.39 -11.64
CA ILE A 99 -4.48 21.60 -11.81
C ILE A 99 -3.71 21.51 -13.14
N ALA A 100 -3.14 20.35 -13.47
CA ALA A 100 -2.43 20.14 -14.72
C ALA A 100 -3.34 20.33 -15.94
N GLU A 101 -4.56 19.77 -15.93
CA GLU A 101 -5.53 19.92 -17.02
C GLU A 101 -6.01 21.38 -17.16
N GLN A 102 -6.12 22.12 -16.05
CA GLN A 102 -6.42 23.57 -16.12
C GLN A 102 -5.28 24.36 -16.79
N LEU A 103 -4.03 23.95 -16.56
CA LEU A 103 -2.85 24.64 -17.11
C LEU A 103 -2.54 24.23 -18.56
N PHE A 104 -2.79 22.98 -18.93
CA PHE A 104 -2.35 22.42 -20.22
C PHE A 104 -3.49 22.22 -21.21
N GLY A 105 -4.73 22.44 -20.79
CA GLY A 105 -5.93 22.07 -21.53
C GLY A 105 -6.31 20.61 -21.32
N GLN A 106 -7.46 20.24 -21.84
CA GLN A 106 -7.98 18.88 -21.73
C GLN A 106 -7.10 17.85 -22.45
N ALA A 107 -7.14 16.61 -21.99
CA ALA A 107 -6.43 15.51 -22.63
C ALA A 107 -6.88 15.33 -24.08
N PRO A 108 -5.96 15.10 -25.03
CA PRO A 108 -6.28 14.95 -26.45
C PRO A 108 -7.10 13.69 -26.75
N VAL A 109 -6.98 12.67 -25.93
CA VAL A 109 -7.76 11.42 -25.98
C VAL A 109 -8.03 10.91 -24.57
N PRO A 110 -9.06 10.04 -24.36
CA PRO A 110 -9.34 9.46 -23.05
C PRO A 110 -8.13 8.73 -22.46
N TYR A 111 -7.97 8.84 -21.15
CA TYR A 111 -6.91 8.16 -20.41
C TYR A 111 -7.36 7.80 -19.00
N ALA A 112 -6.61 6.94 -18.33
CA ALA A 112 -6.73 6.66 -16.91
C ALA A 112 -5.37 6.80 -16.23
N TRP A 113 -5.31 7.61 -15.16
CA TRP A 113 -4.18 7.61 -14.23
C TRP A 113 -4.32 6.46 -13.25
N LEU A 114 -3.26 5.67 -13.11
CA LEU A 114 -3.24 4.47 -12.30
C LEU A 114 -2.33 4.64 -11.10
N ALA A 115 -2.78 4.18 -9.94
CA ALA A 115 -1.91 3.80 -8.84
C ALA A 115 -1.43 2.36 -9.04
N ALA A 116 -0.22 2.07 -8.60
CA ALA A 116 0.32 0.73 -8.53
C ALA A 116 0.76 0.37 -7.10
N GLY A 117 1.08 -0.89 -6.86
CA GLY A 117 1.70 -1.34 -5.62
C GLY A 117 0.89 -1.02 -4.36
N SER A 118 1.54 -0.47 -3.34
CA SER A 118 0.92 -0.22 -2.04
C SER A 118 -0.22 0.81 -2.08
N GLN A 119 -0.17 1.79 -2.97
CA GLN A 119 -1.27 2.73 -3.17
C GLN A 119 -2.50 2.03 -3.75
N ALA A 120 -2.32 1.22 -4.79
CA ALA A 120 -3.40 0.46 -5.41
C ALA A 120 -4.05 -0.53 -4.42
N ARG A 121 -3.25 -1.12 -3.54
CA ARG A 121 -3.72 -2.03 -2.49
C ARG A 121 -4.30 -1.32 -1.26
N GLN A 122 -4.23 0.01 -1.19
CA GLN A 122 -4.66 0.82 -0.04
C GLN A 122 -3.87 0.50 1.25
N GLU A 123 -2.56 0.35 1.12
CA GLU A 123 -1.65 -0.09 2.19
C GLU A 123 -0.50 0.90 2.44
N GLN A 124 -0.64 2.16 1.98
CA GLN A 124 0.39 3.19 2.15
C GLN A 124 0.45 3.70 3.59
N LEU A 125 1.63 4.17 3.99
CA LEU A 125 1.87 5.01 5.15
C LEU A 125 2.40 6.37 4.69
N ALA A 126 2.50 7.35 5.61
CA ALA A 126 2.72 8.76 5.30
C ALA A 126 3.99 9.11 4.50
N HIS A 127 4.97 8.21 4.43
CA HIS A 127 6.22 8.38 3.67
C HIS A 127 6.44 7.23 2.67
N SER A 128 5.37 6.84 1.97
CA SER A 128 5.47 5.87 0.88
C SER A 128 5.99 6.54 -0.38
N ASP A 129 6.73 5.79 -1.18
CA ASP A 129 7.06 6.13 -2.56
C ASP A 129 5.82 6.16 -3.45
N GLN A 130 5.92 6.83 -4.58
CA GLN A 130 4.86 6.88 -5.58
C GLN A 130 5.13 5.82 -6.65
N ASP A 131 4.15 4.94 -6.84
CA ASP A 131 4.10 3.98 -7.95
C ASP A 131 2.87 4.31 -8.79
N ASN A 132 3.07 4.72 -10.04
CA ASN A 132 1.97 5.14 -10.89
C ASN A 132 2.23 4.86 -12.38
N ALA A 133 1.15 4.89 -13.17
CA ALA A 133 1.20 4.67 -14.60
C ALA A 133 0.03 5.38 -15.30
N ILE A 134 0.04 5.42 -16.61
CA ILE A 134 -1.07 5.91 -17.43
C ILE A 134 -1.45 4.85 -18.45
N ILE A 135 -2.75 4.51 -18.54
CA ILE A 135 -3.33 3.84 -19.69
C ILE A 135 -4.01 4.90 -20.54
N ILE A 136 -3.66 4.95 -21.83
CA ILE A 136 -4.23 5.89 -22.79
C ILE A 136 -5.18 5.11 -23.73
N SER A 137 -6.24 5.75 -24.23
CA SER A 137 -7.10 5.17 -25.27
C SER A 137 -6.29 4.68 -26.48
N ASP A 138 -6.80 3.67 -27.16
CA ASP A 138 -6.18 3.16 -28.38
C ASP A 138 -6.26 4.16 -29.57
N ASP A 139 -7.01 5.28 -29.41
CA ASP A 139 -7.00 6.43 -30.34
C ASP A 139 -5.75 7.31 -30.20
N TYR A 140 -4.82 6.94 -29.31
CA TYR A 140 -3.56 7.63 -29.12
C TYR A 140 -2.72 7.66 -30.41
N LEU A 141 -2.24 8.89 -30.74
CA LEU A 141 -1.31 9.17 -31.82
C LEU A 141 0.00 9.73 -31.25
N PRO A 142 1.15 9.59 -31.96
CA PRO A 142 2.45 10.09 -31.48
C PRO A 142 2.46 11.59 -31.12
N GLU A 143 1.69 12.42 -31.82
CA GLU A 143 1.53 13.86 -31.54
C GLU A 143 0.90 14.17 -30.20
N HIS A 144 0.22 13.22 -29.57
CA HIS A 144 -0.36 13.36 -28.21
C HIS A 144 0.70 13.17 -27.11
N SER A 145 1.85 12.56 -27.42
CA SER A 145 2.89 12.21 -26.44
C SER A 145 3.35 13.39 -25.58
N PRO A 146 3.61 14.60 -26.13
CA PRO A 146 4.08 15.73 -25.33
C PRO A 146 3.11 16.16 -24.25
N TRP A 147 1.80 16.07 -24.47
CA TRP A 147 0.79 16.40 -23.47
C TRP A 147 0.84 15.42 -22.29
N PHE A 148 0.85 14.11 -22.56
CA PHE A 148 0.91 13.08 -21.52
C PHE A 148 2.24 13.07 -20.76
N GLU A 149 3.36 13.38 -21.43
CA GLU A 149 4.65 13.54 -20.77
C GLU A 149 4.64 14.73 -19.80
N LYS A 150 4.07 15.87 -20.24
CA LYS A 150 3.94 17.07 -19.43
C LYS A 150 3.05 16.84 -18.21
N LEU A 151 1.91 16.15 -18.39
CA LEU A 151 1.03 15.73 -17.31
C LEU A 151 1.78 14.86 -16.29
N ALA A 152 2.44 13.80 -16.77
CA ALA A 152 3.15 12.85 -15.92
C ALA A 152 4.25 13.53 -15.08
N LYS A 153 5.04 14.40 -15.71
CA LYS A 153 6.08 15.19 -15.01
C LYS A 153 5.50 16.13 -13.98
N PHE A 154 4.42 16.85 -14.31
CA PHE A 154 3.80 17.79 -13.39
C PHE A 154 3.26 17.08 -12.14
N VAL A 155 2.50 16.02 -12.32
CA VAL A 155 1.87 15.28 -11.23
C VAL A 155 2.92 14.59 -10.36
N SER A 156 3.90 13.91 -10.98
CA SER A 156 4.94 13.21 -10.22
C SER A 156 5.85 14.17 -9.45
N ASN A 157 6.21 15.33 -10.04
CA ASN A 157 6.96 16.37 -9.35
C ASN A 157 6.15 16.99 -8.19
N GLY A 158 4.85 17.20 -8.39
CA GLY A 158 3.95 17.68 -7.36
C GLY A 158 3.84 16.71 -6.18
N LEU A 159 3.69 15.43 -6.46
CA LEU A 159 3.66 14.37 -5.44
C LEU A 159 4.99 14.30 -4.66
N ASP A 160 6.12 14.37 -5.34
CA ASP A 160 7.45 14.37 -4.69
C ASP A 160 7.59 15.55 -3.72
N LYS A 161 7.22 16.75 -4.15
CA LYS A 161 7.20 17.95 -3.30
C LYS A 161 6.25 17.79 -2.10
N CYS A 162 5.17 17.03 -2.23
CA CYS A 162 4.25 16.70 -1.14
C CYS A 162 4.76 15.55 -0.25
N GLY A 163 5.99 15.06 -0.45
CA GLY A 163 6.62 14.03 0.38
C GLY A 163 6.39 12.59 -0.07
N PHE A 164 5.73 12.38 -1.23
CA PHE A 164 5.63 11.07 -1.89
C PHE A 164 6.81 10.92 -2.85
N VAL A 165 7.93 10.42 -2.34
CA VAL A 165 9.19 10.37 -3.08
C VAL A 165 9.10 9.52 -4.36
N TYR A 166 9.93 9.84 -5.34
CA TYR A 166 10.03 9.05 -6.57
C TYR A 166 10.30 7.58 -6.29
N CYS A 167 9.65 6.70 -7.07
CA CYS A 167 9.92 5.26 -7.03
C CYS A 167 11.37 4.97 -7.46
N PRO A 168 12.20 4.35 -6.60
CA PRO A 168 13.57 3.98 -6.99
C PRO A 168 13.64 2.99 -8.17
N GLY A 169 12.55 2.24 -8.40
CA GLY A 169 12.41 1.29 -9.49
C GLY A 169 11.89 1.91 -10.80
N ASP A 170 11.68 3.24 -10.83
CA ASP A 170 11.15 3.97 -11.99
C ASP A 170 9.81 3.42 -12.51
N VAL A 171 8.98 2.91 -11.58
CA VAL A 171 7.60 2.48 -11.85
C VAL A 171 6.69 3.71 -11.77
N MET A 172 6.82 4.59 -12.74
CA MET A 172 6.16 5.89 -12.74
C MET A 172 5.68 6.29 -14.13
N ALA A 173 4.61 7.08 -14.19
CA ALA A 173 4.05 7.63 -15.43
C ALA A 173 5.05 8.52 -16.21
N THR A 174 6.07 9.05 -15.55
CA THR A 174 7.18 9.78 -16.17
C THR A 174 8.01 8.90 -17.10
N ASN A 175 8.11 7.60 -16.82
CA ASN A 175 8.72 6.62 -17.70
C ASN A 175 7.75 6.31 -18.85
N GLU A 176 8.18 6.54 -20.09
CA GLU A 176 7.38 6.30 -21.29
C GLU A 176 6.83 4.87 -21.34
N LYS A 177 7.59 3.88 -20.85
CA LYS A 177 7.18 2.47 -20.79
C LYS A 177 5.87 2.27 -20.03
N TRP A 178 5.59 3.09 -19.02
CA TRP A 178 4.42 2.99 -18.16
C TRP A 178 3.34 4.04 -18.48
N ARG A 179 3.51 4.74 -19.61
CA ARG A 179 2.58 5.72 -20.18
C ARG A 179 2.24 5.30 -21.60
N GLN A 180 1.35 4.30 -21.75
CA GLN A 180 1.12 3.62 -23.01
C GLN A 180 -0.37 3.44 -23.34
N PRO A 181 -0.72 3.29 -24.62
CA PRO A 181 -2.08 2.90 -25.03
C PRO A 181 -2.49 1.53 -24.47
N ALA A 182 -3.81 1.34 -24.31
CA ALA A 182 -4.38 0.11 -23.77
C ALA A 182 -3.94 -1.15 -24.54
N ARG A 183 -3.77 -1.06 -25.86
CA ARG A 183 -3.23 -2.17 -26.69
C ARG A 183 -1.82 -2.60 -26.26
N ILE A 184 -0.97 -1.66 -25.86
CA ILE A 184 0.40 -1.97 -25.42
C ILE A 184 0.35 -2.60 -24.01
N TRP A 185 -0.48 -2.10 -23.10
CA TRP A 185 -0.69 -2.72 -21.80
C TRP A 185 -1.21 -4.16 -21.92
N ARG A 186 -2.18 -4.43 -22.82
CA ARG A 186 -2.63 -5.81 -23.10
C ARG A 186 -1.47 -6.70 -23.57
N ASN A 187 -0.59 -6.18 -24.44
CA ASN A 187 0.58 -6.92 -24.91
C ASN A 187 1.60 -7.19 -23.79
N TYR A 188 1.82 -6.23 -22.85
CA TYR A 188 2.67 -6.46 -21.70
C TYR A 188 2.15 -7.62 -20.86
N PHE A 189 0.89 -7.60 -20.45
CA PHE A 189 0.30 -8.69 -19.67
C PHE A 189 0.31 -10.02 -20.41
N THR A 190 -0.03 -10.02 -21.71
CA THR A 190 0.03 -11.23 -22.53
C THR A 190 1.44 -11.82 -22.51
N ARG A 191 2.46 -11.00 -22.76
CA ARG A 191 3.86 -11.46 -22.77
C ARG A 191 4.30 -11.96 -21.40
N TRP A 192 3.97 -11.25 -20.31
CA TRP A 192 4.33 -11.67 -18.97
C TRP A 192 3.71 -13.00 -18.55
N ILE A 193 2.48 -13.28 -19.03
CA ILE A 193 1.73 -14.48 -18.65
C ILE A 193 2.08 -15.67 -19.55
N GLU A 194 2.15 -15.46 -20.85
CA GLU A 194 2.33 -16.56 -21.81
C GLU A 194 3.81 -16.94 -22.03
N THR A 195 4.72 -15.98 -21.91
CA THR A 195 6.17 -16.17 -22.01
C THR A 195 6.90 -15.61 -20.79
N PRO A 196 6.69 -16.21 -19.61
CA PRO A 196 7.18 -15.66 -18.36
C PRO A 196 8.72 -15.77 -18.29
N GLU A 197 9.38 -14.63 -18.30
CA GLU A 197 10.81 -14.51 -18.02
C GLU A 197 11.01 -14.13 -16.54
N PRO A 198 11.77 -14.86 -15.72
CA PRO A 198 11.89 -14.62 -14.28
C PRO A 198 12.23 -13.17 -13.90
N LYS A 199 13.21 -12.57 -14.61
CA LYS A 199 13.62 -11.18 -14.36
C LYS A 199 12.53 -10.17 -14.74
N ALA A 200 11.83 -10.40 -15.85
CA ALA A 200 10.74 -9.53 -16.28
C ALA A 200 9.56 -9.60 -15.30
N LEU A 201 9.22 -10.80 -14.80
CA LEU A 201 8.16 -10.98 -13.82
C LEU A 201 8.47 -10.36 -12.45
N MET A 202 9.70 -10.41 -12.01
CA MET A 202 10.10 -9.74 -10.76
C MET A 202 9.83 -8.24 -10.83
N ASN A 203 10.17 -7.60 -11.96
CA ASN A 203 9.94 -6.18 -12.17
C ASN A 203 8.47 -5.84 -12.50
N ALA A 204 7.72 -6.81 -13.06
CA ALA A 204 6.35 -6.61 -13.51
C ALA A 204 5.31 -6.94 -12.43
N SER A 205 5.69 -7.61 -11.34
CA SER A 205 4.74 -8.08 -10.31
C SER A 205 3.88 -6.96 -9.72
N ILE A 206 4.44 -5.76 -9.62
CA ILE A 206 3.74 -4.56 -9.13
C ILE A 206 2.54 -4.17 -10.02
N PHE A 207 2.59 -4.44 -11.34
CA PHE A 207 1.51 -4.09 -12.27
C PHE A 207 0.30 -5.04 -12.20
N PHE A 208 0.39 -6.14 -11.45
CA PHE A 208 -0.78 -6.94 -11.09
C PHE A 208 -1.57 -6.32 -9.93
N ASP A 209 -1.05 -5.23 -9.34
CA ASP A 209 -1.70 -4.41 -8.32
C ASP A 209 -1.94 -3.00 -8.87
N LEU A 210 -2.91 -2.84 -9.75
CA LEU A 210 -3.29 -1.57 -10.36
C LEU A 210 -4.69 -1.13 -9.94
N THR A 211 -4.88 0.17 -9.73
CA THR A 211 -6.19 0.79 -9.49
C THR A 211 -6.27 2.11 -10.25
N SER A 212 -7.39 2.35 -10.96
CA SER A 212 -7.63 3.63 -11.61
C SER A 212 -8.03 4.68 -10.58
N ILE A 213 -7.28 5.78 -10.54
CA ILE A 213 -7.50 6.93 -9.65
C ILE A 213 -8.33 8.01 -10.35
N TYR A 214 -8.01 8.31 -11.62
CA TYR A 214 -8.60 9.41 -12.37
C TYR A 214 -8.81 9.02 -13.84
N GLY A 215 -9.78 9.68 -14.50
CA GLY A 215 -10.08 9.49 -15.91
C GLY A 215 -10.98 8.29 -16.19
N ASP A 216 -10.84 7.69 -17.37
CA ASP A 216 -11.70 6.60 -17.86
C ASP A 216 -11.30 5.24 -17.27
N LYS A 217 -12.02 4.82 -16.24
CA LYS A 217 -11.81 3.52 -15.56
C LYS A 217 -12.03 2.31 -16.48
N SER A 218 -12.78 2.46 -17.56
CA SER A 218 -13.07 1.36 -18.49
C SER A 218 -11.82 0.84 -19.19
N LEU A 219 -10.82 1.71 -19.38
CA LEU A 219 -9.53 1.36 -19.98
C LEU A 219 -8.79 0.32 -19.14
N LEU A 220 -8.71 0.53 -17.81
CA LEU A 220 -8.10 -0.45 -16.91
C LEU A 220 -8.94 -1.72 -16.81
N ASN A 221 -10.27 -1.61 -16.72
CA ASN A 221 -11.14 -2.77 -16.58
C ASN A 221 -10.98 -3.72 -17.77
N THR A 222 -10.96 -3.21 -18.99
CA THR A 222 -10.75 -4.01 -20.21
C THR A 222 -9.40 -4.74 -20.19
N VAL A 223 -8.33 -4.08 -19.76
CA VAL A 223 -7.00 -4.69 -19.63
C VAL A 223 -6.98 -5.75 -18.53
N ARG A 224 -7.59 -5.46 -17.38
CA ARG A 224 -7.68 -6.37 -16.22
C ARG A 224 -8.46 -7.64 -16.55
N ASP A 225 -9.63 -7.52 -17.18
CA ASP A 225 -10.46 -8.68 -17.56
C ASP A 225 -9.71 -9.62 -18.50
N ASN A 226 -8.98 -9.05 -19.48
CA ASN A 226 -8.13 -9.82 -20.38
C ASN A 226 -6.99 -10.53 -19.62
N MET A 227 -6.33 -9.82 -18.70
CA MET A 227 -5.27 -10.35 -17.85
C MET A 227 -5.79 -11.51 -16.99
N LEU A 228 -6.88 -11.34 -16.27
CA LEU A 228 -7.43 -12.35 -15.37
C LEU A 228 -7.86 -13.63 -16.11
N LYS A 229 -8.45 -13.50 -17.30
CA LYS A 229 -8.79 -14.66 -18.15
C LYS A 229 -7.54 -15.47 -18.53
N ARG A 230 -6.40 -14.80 -18.75
CA ARG A 230 -5.14 -15.43 -19.15
C ARG A 230 -4.41 -16.07 -17.97
N THR A 231 -4.53 -15.52 -16.75
CA THR A 231 -3.86 -16.08 -15.56
C THR A 231 -4.49 -17.39 -15.11
N GLN A 232 -5.79 -17.59 -15.37
CA GLN A 232 -6.47 -18.85 -15.08
C GLN A 232 -5.89 -19.98 -15.95
N GLY A 233 -5.28 -20.97 -15.30
CA GLY A 233 -4.64 -22.10 -16.01
C GLY A 233 -3.20 -21.83 -16.49
N ALA A 234 -2.64 -20.65 -16.31
CA ALA A 234 -1.26 -20.31 -16.66
C ALA A 234 -0.26 -20.86 -15.61
N SER A 235 -0.13 -22.16 -15.50
CA SER A 235 0.64 -22.87 -14.45
C SER A 235 2.10 -22.44 -14.42
N LEU A 236 2.75 -22.26 -15.58
CA LEU A 236 4.14 -21.82 -15.67
C LEU A 236 4.32 -20.39 -15.12
N PHE A 237 3.41 -19.48 -15.47
CA PHE A 237 3.41 -18.13 -14.94
C PHE A 237 3.26 -18.11 -13.41
N ILE A 238 2.30 -18.86 -12.88
CA ILE A 238 2.06 -18.99 -11.44
C ILE A 238 3.28 -19.62 -10.73
N ALA A 239 3.94 -20.60 -11.35
CA ALA A 239 5.17 -21.20 -10.82
C ALA A 239 6.30 -20.16 -10.71
N HIS A 240 6.51 -19.34 -11.73
CA HIS A 240 7.51 -18.28 -11.70
C HIS A 240 7.19 -17.20 -10.66
N LEU A 241 5.92 -16.76 -10.54
CA LEU A 241 5.51 -15.84 -9.48
C LEU A 241 5.74 -16.43 -8.08
N SER A 242 5.40 -17.72 -7.90
CA SER A 242 5.66 -18.44 -6.65
C SER A 242 7.13 -18.47 -6.32
N LYS A 243 7.99 -18.78 -7.29
CA LYS A 243 9.46 -18.76 -7.11
C LYS A 243 9.99 -17.38 -6.70
N ASN A 244 9.44 -16.29 -7.27
CA ASN A 244 9.81 -14.93 -6.88
C ASN A 244 9.36 -14.62 -5.44
N ALA A 245 8.14 -14.98 -5.06
CA ALA A 245 7.62 -14.80 -3.70
C ALA A 245 8.45 -15.52 -2.63
N LEU A 246 9.11 -16.64 -2.98
CA LEU A 246 9.98 -17.42 -2.09
C LEU A 246 11.36 -16.77 -1.87
N GLN A 247 11.72 -15.71 -2.60
CA GLN A 247 12.98 -14.98 -2.38
C GLN A 247 12.93 -14.14 -1.09
N HIS A 248 11.76 -13.62 -0.74
CA HIS A 248 11.54 -12.87 0.49
C HIS A 248 11.16 -13.83 1.62
N LYS A 249 12.15 -14.27 2.37
CA LYS A 249 11.95 -15.22 3.48
C LYS A 249 11.75 -14.49 4.80
N PRO A 250 10.82 -14.95 5.65
CA PRO A 250 10.70 -14.44 7.01
C PRO A 250 11.98 -14.69 7.79
N PRO A 251 12.42 -13.75 8.66
CA PRO A 251 13.71 -13.81 9.33
C PRO A 251 13.69 -14.74 10.55
N LEU A 252 13.43 -16.03 10.33
CA LEU A 252 13.46 -17.09 11.33
C LEU A 252 14.63 -18.05 11.07
N GLY A 253 15.51 -18.20 12.08
CA GLY A 253 16.57 -19.18 12.10
C GLY A 253 16.09 -20.59 12.43
N PHE A 254 17.03 -21.55 12.38
CA PHE A 254 16.77 -22.97 12.60
C PHE A 254 16.19 -23.25 14.00
N PHE A 255 16.64 -22.53 15.03
CA PHE A 255 16.13 -22.65 16.41
C PHE A 255 14.96 -21.71 16.71
N ARG A 256 14.26 -21.21 15.70
CA ARG A 256 13.14 -20.26 15.82
C ARG A 256 13.51 -18.90 16.46
N ASP A 257 14.79 -18.54 16.44
CA ASP A 257 15.26 -17.20 16.79
C ASP A 257 15.24 -16.28 15.55
N PHE A 258 15.21 -14.97 15.80
CA PHE A 258 15.25 -14.01 14.69
C PHE A 258 16.60 -14.00 14.00
N VAL A 259 16.59 -14.10 12.67
CA VAL A 259 17.74 -13.82 11.83
C VAL A 259 17.80 -12.31 11.57
N LEU A 260 18.77 -11.65 12.18
CA LEU A 260 18.93 -10.21 12.09
C LEU A 260 19.89 -9.83 10.98
N ILE A 261 19.74 -8.65 10.42
CA ILE A 261 20.65 -8.07 9.45
C ILE A 261 22.06 -8.02 10.07
N SER A 262 23.03 -8.63 9.40
CA SER A 262 24.37 -8.84 9.93
C SER A 262 25.28 -7.61 9.82
N ASN A 263 25.11 -6.78 8.76
CA ASN A 263 26.00 -5.70 8.40
C ASN A 263 25.27 -4.40 8.06
N GLY A 264 26.01 -3.30 8.03
CA GLY A 264 25.54 -2.00 7.60
C GLY A 264 24.72 -1.22 8.64
N LYS A 265 24.10 -0.14 8.20
CA LYS A 265 23.31 0.82 9.01
C LYS A 265 22.18 0.15 9.80
N ASN A 266 21.60 -0.93 9.26
CA ASN A 266 20.47 -1.64 9.86
C ASN A 266 20.86 -2.93 10.59
N LYS A 267 22.14 -3.05 11.00
CA LYS A 267 22.63 -4.19 11.77
C LYS A 267 21.79 -4.46 13.02
N ARG A 268 21.49 -5.73 13.29
CA ARG A 268 20.65 -6.22 14.40
C ARG A 268 19.19 -5.77 14.35
N LYS A 269 18.68 -5.40 13.17
CA LYS A 269 17.27 -5.09 12.93
C LYS A 269 16.65 -6.12 11.98
N MET A 270 15.33 -6.13 11.89
CA MET A 270 14.53 -6.92 10.93
C MET A 270 13.84 -5.98 9.96
N ASP A 271 13.78 -6.34 8.69
CA ASP A 271 13.00 -5.61 7.70
C ASP A 271 11.55 -6.13 7.69
N LEU A 272 10.65 -5.38 8.32
CA LEU A 272 9.23 -5.75 8.40
C LEU A 272 8.53 -5.69 7.04
N LYS A 273 8.95 -4.78 6.15
CA LYS A 273 8.33 -4.65 4.83
C LYS A 273 8.71 -5.81 3.93
N HIS A 274 10.01 -6.03 3.70
CA HIS A 274 10.46 -7.01 2.72
C HIS A 274 10.43 -8.46 3.24
N ASN A 275 10.68 -8.67 4.54
CA ASN A 275 10.75 -10.02 5.11
C ASN A 275 9.47 -10.43 5.88
N GLY A 276 8.52 -9.51 6.09
CA GLY A 276 7.27 -9.76 6.77
C GLY A 276 6.05 -9.56 5.88
N ILE A 277 5.78 -8.32 5.49
CA ILE A 277 4.55 -7.94 4.76
C ILE A 277 4.59 -8.40 3.30
N ALA A 278 5.70 -8.17 2.58
CA ALA A 278 5.80 -8.50 1.16
C ALA A 278 5.55 -9.98 0.84
N PRO A 279 6.04 -10.97 1.61
CA PRO A 279 5.68 -12.37 1.40
C PRO A 279 4.18 -12.66 1.43
N ILE A 280 3.42 -12.01 2.33
CA ILE A 280 1.96 -12.19 2.41
C ILE A 280 1.27 -11.54 1.22
N VAL A 281 1.71 -10.33 0.84
CA VAL A 281 1.22 -9.62 -0.36
C VAL A 281 1.42 -10.46 -1.62
N ASP A 282 2.60 -11.05 -1.78
CA ASP A 282 2.92 -11.90 -2.93
C ASP A 282 2.08 -13.18 -2.96
N LEU A 283 1.92 -13.85 -1.81
CA LEU A 283 1.05 -15.03 -1.69
C LEU A 283 -0.40 -14.68 -2.01
N ALA A 284 -0.94 -13.59 -1.46
CA ALA A 284 -2.30 -13.13 -1.72
C ALA A 284 -2.52 -12.83 -3.21
N ARG A 285 -1.55 -12.18 -3.87
CA ARG A 285 -1.56 -11.91 -5.30
C ARG A 285 -1.60 -13.21 -6.11
N ILE A 286 -0.76 -14.18 -5.77
CA ILE A 286 -0.67 -15.47 -6.45
C ILE A 286 -2.00 -16.22 -6.34
N TYR A 287 -2.59 -16.33 -5.15
CA TYR A 287 -3.89 -16.97 -4.95
C TYR A 287 -4.99 -16.27 -5.75
N ALA A 288 -5.03 -14.94 -5.70
CA ALA A 288 -6.04 -14.17 -6.45
C ALA A 288 -5.91 -14.37 -7.97
N LEU A 289 -4.70 -14.29 -8.52
CA LEU A 289 -4.47 -14.48 -9.96
C LEU A 289 -4.79 -15.91 -10.41
N GLN A 290 -4.50 -16.90 -9.58
CA GLN A 290 -4.79 -18.31 -9.87
C GLN A 290 -6.28 -18.59 -9.94
N GLU A 291 -7.07 -17.92 -9.10
CA GLU A 291 -8.54 -18.08 -9.02
C GLU A 291 -9.29 -17.05 -9.89
N GLY A 292 -8.58 -16.15 -10.60
CA GLY A 292 -9.21 -15.10 -11.41
C GLY A 292 -9.91 -14.00 -10.59
N ILE A 293 -9.47 -13.78 -9.35
CA ILE A 293 -10.02 -12.78 -8.44
C ILE A 293 -9.51 -11.39 -8.80
N ALA A 294 -10.42 -10.44 -9.01
CA ALA A 294 -10.12 -9.07 -9.43
C ALA A 294 -9.71 -8.14 -8.27
N ALA A 295 -9.86 -8.55 -7.03
CA ALA A 295 -9.46 -7.76 -5.87
C ALA A 295 -7.97 -7.41 -5.92
N VAL A 296 -7.63 -6.21 -5.43
CA VAL A 296 -6.24 -5.70 -5.40
C VAL A 296 -5.71 -5.67 -3.97
N ASN A 297 -6.53 -5.28 -2.99
CA ASN A 297 -6.17 -5.24 -1.58
C ASN A 297 -5.80 -6.64 -1.04
N THR A 298 -4.76 -6.72 -0.20
CA THR A 298 -4.22 -7.99 0.29
C THR A 298 -5.24 -8.80 1.09
N ILE A 299 -5.95 -8.16 2.04
CA ILE A 299 -6.97 -8.84 2.87
C ILE A 299 -8.16 -9.28 2.01
N GLU A 300 -8.62 -8.42 1.09
CA GLU A 300 -9.71 -8.76 0.18
C GLU A 300 -9.36 -9.95 -0.72
N ARG A 301 -8.13 -10.02 -1.24
CA ARG A 301 -7.63 -11.18 -2.00
C ARG A 301 -7.66 -12.45 -1.18
N LEU A 302 -7.14 -12.42 0.05
CA LEU A 302 -7.12 -13.58 0.94
C LEU A 302 -8.54 -14.01 1.32
N THR A 303 -9.43 -13.04 1.60
CA THR A 303 -10.83 -13.30 1.94
C THR A 303 -11.58 -13.95 0.79
N GLN A 304 -11.42 -13.43 -0.44
CA GLN A 304 -12.09 -13.99 -1.62
C GLN A 304 -11.48 -15.33 -2.06
N ALA A 305 -10.20 -15.56 -1.81
CA ALA A 305 -9.54 -16.85 -2.11
C ALA A 305 -9.81 -17.92 -1.04
N ALA A 306 -10.36 -17.56 0.13
CA ALA A 306 -10.60 -18.46 1.23
C ALA A 306 -11.62 -19.57 0.89
N GLY A 307 -11.21 -20.83 1.01
CA GLY A 307 -12.05 -22.00 0.70
C GLY A 307 -12.10 -22.35 -0.80
N THR A 308 -11.30 -21.70 -1.61
CA THR A 308 -11.09 -22.08 -3.01
C THR A 308 -10.14 -23.27 -3.12
N ARG A 309 -9.88 -23.70 -4.34
CA ARG A 309 -8.95 -24.80 -4.63
C ARG A 309 -7.51 -24.48 -4.17
N SER A 310 -7.11 -23.21 -4.20
CA SER A 310 -5.73 -22.80 -3.93
C SER A 310 -5.45 -22.41 -2.48
N LEU A 311 -6.49 -22.10 -1.68
CA LEU A 311 -6.32 -21.60 -0.31
C LEU A 311 -7.45 -22.06 0.63
N THR A 312 -7.12 -22.80 1.69
CA THR A 312 -8.10 -23.21 2.71
C THR A 312 -8.57 -22.00 3.53
N LYS A 313 -9.80 -22.08 4.10
CA LYS A 313 -10.33 -21.03 4.98
C LYS A 313 -9.43 -20.75 6.18
N SER A 314 -8.88 -21.81 6.80
CA SER A 314 -7.98 -21.67 7.95
C SER A 314 -6.65 -20.99 7.56
N SER A 315 -6.06 -21.36 6.42
CA SER A 315 -4.83 -20.72 5.95
C SER A 315 -5.03 -19.25 5.59
N ALA A 316 -6.19 -18.92 4.99
CA ALA A 316 -6.54 -17.52 4.70
C ALA A 316 -6.66 -16.69 5.99
N ALA A 317 -7.37 -17.19 6.99
CA ALA A 317 -7.51 -16.52 8.29
C ALA A 317 -6.14 -16.29 8.95
N ASN A 318 -5.29 -17.31 9.01
CA ASN A 318 -3.96 -17.19 9.58
C ASN A 318 -3.08 -16.16 8.84
N LEU A 319 -3.17 -16.07 7.50
CA LEU A 319 -2.44 -15.06 6.71
C LEU A 319 -2.98 -13.65 6.97
N ILE A 320 -4.30 -13.49 7.12
CA ILE A 320 -4.93 -12.20 7.45
C ILE A 320 -4.46 -11.74 8.83
N ASP A 321 -4.53 -12.60 9.85
CA ASP A 321 -4.09 -12.27 11.20
C ASP A 321 -2.60 -11.88 11.22
N ALA A 322 -1.74 -12.64 10.53
CA ALA A 322 -0.33 -12.33 10.40
C ALA A 322 -0.08 -10.99 9.70
N TYR A 323 -0.84 -10.70 8.63
CA TYR A 323 -0.75 -9.44 7.89
C TYR A 323 -1.17 -8.24 8.74
N GLU A 324 -2.30 -8.33 9.44
CA GLU A 324 -2.81 -7.27 10.32
C GLU A 324 -1.83 -6.97 11.46
N PHE A 325 -1.30 -8.02 12.10
CA PHE A 325 -0.30 -7.86 13.14
C PHE A 325 0.97 -7.16 12.62
N LEU A 326 1.55 -7.64 11.52
CA LEU A 326 2.76 -7.08 10.93
C LEU A 326 2.57 -5.64 10.44
N SER A 327 1.43 -5.34 9.83
CA SER A 327 1.10 -4.00 9.33
C SER A 327 0.93 -3.01 10.49
N THR A 328 0.28 -3.44 11.58
CA THR A 328 0.09 -2.62 12.79
C THR A 328 1.41 -2.42 13.52
N LEU A 329 2.26 -3.44 13.61
CA LEU A 329 3.60 -3.33 14.20
C LEU A 329 4.49 -2.36 13.40
N ARG A 330 4.46 -2.44 12.06
CA ARG A 330 5.15 -1.50 11.17
C ARG A 330 4.64 -0.07 11.35
N LEU A 331 3.31 0.12 11.41
CA LEU A 331 2.69 1.42 11.67
C LEU A 331 3.17 2.01 12.99
N SER A 332 3.13 1.25 14.07
CA SER A 332 3.58 1.68 15.39
C SER A 332 5.05 2.07 15.40
N HIS A 333 5.91 1.26 14.76
CA HIS A 333 7.33 1.54 14.62
C HIS A 333 7.57 2.87 13.92
N GLN A 334 6.98 3.08 12.73
CA GLN A 334 7.14 4.31 11.95
C GLN A 334 6.54 5.53 12.67
N SER A 335 5.36 5.38 13.28
CA SER A 335 4.73 6.47 14.05
C SER A 335 5.57 6.90 15.24
N ASN A 336 6.24 5.97 15.91
CA ASN A 336 7.18 6.27 16.99
C ASN A 336 8.43 7.01 16.50
N GLN A 337 8.97 6.66 15.32
CA GLN A 337 10.08 7.38 14.70
C GLN A 337 9.67 8.80 14.33
N LEU A 338 8.54 8.97 13.62
CA LEU A 338 7.99 10.28 13.27
C LEU A 338 7.73 11.16 14.49
N ASN A 339 7.20 10.59 15.58
CA ASN A 339 6.95 11.32 16.83
C ASN A 339 8.24 11.82 17.52
N ARG A 340 9.40 11.17 17.22
CA ARG A 340 10.73 11.63 17.67
C ARG A 340 11.42 12.55 16.68
N GLY A 341 10.78 12.92 15.55
CA GLY A 341 11.38 13.70 14.48
C GLY A 341 12.40 12.92 13.64
N GLU A 342 12.38 11.59 13.70
CA GLU A 342 13.25 10.71 12.92
C GLU A 342 12.61 10.39 11.57
N GLN A 343 13.42 10.04 10.58
CA GLN A 343 12.94 9.52 9.32
C GLN A 343 12.34 8.11 9.52
N ALA A 344 11.12 7.91 9.07
CA ALA A 344 10.45 6.61 9.16
C ALA A 344 11.16 5.55 8.28
N ASP A 345 11.38 4.36 8.85
CA ASP A 345 11.94 3.21 8.15
C ASP A 345 11.17 1.90 8.45
N ASN A 346 11.57 0.79 7.83
CA ASN A 346 10.95 -0.52 8.03
C ASN A 346 11.80 -1.45 8.91
N TYR A 347 12.86 -0.94 9.53
CA TYR A 347 13.88 -1.73 10.21
C TYR A 347 13.67 -1.75 11.71
N LEU A 348 12.96 -2.76 12.20
CA LEU A 348 12.61 -2.93 13.61
C LEU A 348 13.70 -3.67 14.39
N PRO A 349 14.30 -3.08 15.45
CA PRO A 349 15.12 -3.82 16.38
C PRO A 349 14.25 -4.66 17.32
N PRO A 350 14.53 -5.98 17.52
CA PRO A 350 13.69 -6.84 18.39
C PRO A 350 13.56 -6.36 19.82
N LYS A 351 14.54 -5.58 20.30
CA LYS A 351 14.54 -4.99 21.63
C LYS A 351 13.53 -3.85 21.80
N ALA A 352 13.03 -3.29 20.71
CA ALA A 352 12.07 -2.17 20.74
C ALA A 352 10.63 -2.62 20.99
N ILE A 353 10.37 -3.92 21.00
CA ILE A 353 9.05 -4.51 21.22
C ILE A 353 9.05 -5.41 22.47
N SER A 354 7.87 -5.57 23.09
CA SER A 354 7.67 -6.39 24.26
C SER A 354 7.97 -7.88 24.02
N ARG A 355 8.08 -8.67 25.07
CA ARG A 355 8.23 -10.13 24.95
C ARG A 355 7.04 -10.76 24.23
N LEU A 356 5.83 -10.31 24.53
CA LEU A 356 4.61 -10.83 23.93
C LEU A 356 4.57 -10.55 22.43
N GLU A 357 4.88 -9.32 22.01
CA GLU A 357 4.95 -8.94 20.61
C GLU A 357 6.03 -9.74 19.85
N ARG A 358 7.16 -10.06 20.49
CA ARG A 358 8.18 -10.93 19.89
C ARG A 358 7.67 -12.35 19.63
N GLU A 359 6.90 -12.92 20.54
CA GLU A 359 6.31 -14.25 20.32
C GLU A 359 5.25 -14.22 19.22
N HIS A 360 4.36 -13.23 19.21
CA HIS A 360 3.40 -13.04 18.10
C HIS A 360 4.10 -12.83 16.75
N LEU A 361 5.23 -12.10 16.74
CA LEU A 361 6.02 -11.89 15.53
C LEU A 361 6.63 -13.20 15.01
N LYS A 362 7.12 -14.06 15.91
CA LYS A 362 7.59 -15.39 15.54
C LYS A 362 6.46 -16.25 14.97
N ASP A 363 5.27 -16.17 15.54
CA ASP A 363 4.10 -16.94 15.05
C ASP A 363 3.65 -16.44 13.68
N ALA A 364 3.59 -15.13 13.45
CA ALA A 364 3.33 -14.57 12.13
C ALA A 364 4.36 -15.04 11.08
N PHE A 365 5.63 -15.04 11.43
CA PHE A 365 6.68 -15.55 10.55
C PHE A 365 6.61 -17.07 10.28
N LYS A 366 6.15 -17.86 11.26
CA LYS A 366 5.89 -19.30 11.06
C LYS A 366 4.73 -19.53 10.07
N VAL A 367 3.65 -18.74 10.19
CA VAL A 367 2.53 -18.79 9.23
C VAL A 367 3.05 -18.53 7.81
N ILE A 368 3.81 -17.45 7.62
CA ILE A 368 4.39 -17.11 6.31
C ILE A 368 5.25 -18.27 5.79
N LYS A 369 6.18 -18.75 6.61
CA LYS A 369 7.09 -19.85 6.24
C LYS A 369 6.32 -21.10 5.83
N THR A 370 5.33 -21.52 6.62
CA THR A 370 4.50 -22.68 6.32
C THR A 370 3.79 -22.53 4.97
N MET A 371 3.24 -21.35 4.68
CA MET A 371 2.57 -21.10 3.42
C MET A 371 3.53 -21.04 2.22
N GLN A 372 4.74 -20.53 2.43
CA GLN A 372 5.81 -20.57 1.42
C GLN A 372 6.29 -22.00 1.16
N ASP A 373 6.51 -22.81 2.21
CA ASP A 373 6.92 -24.21 2.11
C ASP A 373 5.86 -25.07 1.37
N ASN A 374 4.58 -24.86 1.69
CA ASN A 374 3.46 -25.50 0.98
C ASN A 374 3.44 -25.12 -0.52
N ARG A 375 3.77 -23.87 -0.83
CA ARG A 375 3.81 -23.39 -2.21
C ARG A 375 5.00 -23.99 -2.98
N GLN A 376 6.14 -24.11 -2.31
CA GLN A 376 7.33 -24.75 -2.88
C GLN A 376 7.12 -26.23 -3.19
N ALA A 377 6.31 -26.94 -2.41
CA ALA A 377 6.01 -28.35 -2.63
C ALA A 377 5.08 -28.61 -3.85
N VAL A 378 4.40 -27.58 -4.34
CA VAL A 378 3.48 -27.68 -5.51
C VAL A 378 4.23 -27.49 -6.84
N TYR A 379 5.38 -26.81 -6.84
CA TYR A 379 6.18 -26.45 -8.00
C TYR A 379 7.65 -26.82 -7.82
#